data_24b93414303eea983567f23169c50d92
#
_entry.id   24b93414303eea983567f23169c50d92
#
_cell.length_a   1.000
_cell.length_b   1.000
_cell.length_c   1.000
_cell.angle_alpha   90.00
_cell.angle_beta   90.00
_cell.angle_gamma   90.00
#
_symmetry.space_group_name_H-M   'P 1'
#
loop_
_entity.id
_entity.type
_entity.pdbx_description
1 polymer ?
#
loop_
_entity_poly.entity_id
_entity_poly.type
_entity_poly.pdbx_seq_one_letter_code
_entity_poly.pdbx_strand_id
1 'polypeptide(L)'
;MEAKSEGGPVSTKKTKTLMTDLKSKYADKSWSETLQLVRRCLEKTKGDSRVCEPIAKCLQKINEALNVCSLTAMVSRLEMIAKQRGLGSHMSPTETVCYLTADLFYMEVVLLRGGGVEDVRVAHHGEAPVSSPSLLQLLRMKKFQEFSLKLDDLASFYIISGDSEVKIKIYTCLRHLETDLFKISHLPRCLRESDLHVDLIMNGRIGNVQPGKEGTPMTIEYYISPLDVLSGSSSTGEGSVGQTALVTVGSSGASHRLQTESLISSPPQVDSSGLPVFQPLSESCSELLPATFLLKLQPPLPVLIPFIEKMGRITDGVIAEKPQQVEPLPQLLMKTSKALSSEISWTDGVQFVVPLPVSEYHSYVFPGAVWGRESWKGALVHTVPFTHPGHVPALLDLLRHQSAINVLLASCFSGHNQLIVDAGLLCDLRCEILPESDHCLSVTFSLDDNNHLAVLQVTVVDSHQMSCRLMMPDFVDHKLDDYVSRVLMRCMSIPITMRAIRRKVSGRTTPPEPAADPESSAAMESDVISAVHPSVSHEAAEDESVTSPPGCSVMSVAAPEPDNANTDAIANRSPCASLGVYSRWVTSGLPAELL
;
A
#
# COMPACT_ATOMS: atom_id res chain seq x y z
N MET A 1 53.80 -15.56 -10.05
CA MET A 1 53.80 -14.36 -9.19
C MET A 1 52.36 -14.16 -8.75
N GLU A 2 52.06 -14.72 -7.59
CA GLU A 2 50.72 -14.65 -6.98
C GLU A 2 50.65 -13.40 -6.10
N ALA A 3 49.68 -12.56 -6.34
CA ALA A 3 49.31 -11.45 -5.45
C ALA A 3 48.18 -11.90 -4.53
N LYS A 4 48.53 -12.19 -3.28
CA LYS A 4 47.58 -12.46 -2.19
C LYS A 4 46.81 -11.20 -1.85
N SER A 5 45.50 -11.28 -1.96
CA SER A 5 44.54 -10.33 -1.40
C SER A 5 44.34 -10.64 0.10
N GLU A 6 44.96 -9.86 0.97
CA GLU A 6 44.67 -9.86 2.41
C GLU A 6 43.62 -8.77 2.73
N GLY A 7 42.35 -9.14 2.79
CA GLY A 7 41.24 -8.35 3.31
C GLY A 7 40.67 -9.00 4.55
N GLY A 8 41.31 -8.86 5.71
CA GLY A 8 40.86 -9.41 6.99
C GLY A 8 40.56 -8.31 8.05
N PRO A 9 40.01 -8.60 9.22
CA PRO A 9 39.20 -7.77 10.12
C PRO A 9 39.99 -6.70 10.92
N VAL A 10 40.80 -5.91 10.26
CA VAL A 10 41.66 -4.87 10.89
C VAL A 10 40.87 -3.57 11.16
N SER A 11 39.73 -3.36 10.52
CA SER A 11 38.96 -2.11 10.64
C SER A 11 38.28 -1.92 11.98
N THR A 12 37.72 -2.98 12.58
CA THR A 12 36.94 -2.88 13.82
C THR A 12 37.79 -2.70 15.08
N LYS A 13 39.02 -3.21 15.10
CA LYS A 13 39.94 -3.00 16.23
C LYS A 13 40.49 -1.57 16.24
N LYS A 14 40.83 -1.01 15.08
CA LYS A 14 41.31 0.38 14.98
C LYS A 14 40.23 1.40 15.37
N THR A 15 38.98 1.18 15.02
CA THR A 15 37.87 2.07 15.40
C THR A 15 37.61 2.02 16.91
N LYS A 16 37.69 0.86 17.57
CA LYS A 16 37.53 0.75 19.03
C LYS A 16 38.64 1.45 19.78
N THR A 17 39.88 1.34 19.32
CA THR A 17 41.04 2.02 19.90
C THR A 17 40.91 3.53 19.73
N LEU A 18 40.55 4.01 18.56
CA LEU A 18 40.33 5.43 18.27
C LEU A 18 39.21 6.04 19.15
N MET A 19 38.11 5.30 19.37
CA MET A 19 37.02 5.72 20.27
C MET A 19 37.47 5.80 21.72
N THR A 20 38.33 4.88 22.16
CA THR A 20 38.88 4.88 23.52
C THR A 20 39.83 6.05 23.72
N ASP A 21 40.68 6.33 22.74
CA ASP A 21 41.61 7.46 22.75
C ASP A 21 40.88 8.81 22.71
N LEU A 22 39.81 8.91 21.92
CA LEU A 22 38.94 10.09 21.90
C LEU A 22 38.22 10.30 23.23
N LYS A 23 37.70 9.23 23.86
CA LYS A 23 37.11 9.29 25.18
C LYS A 23 38.12 9.75 26.24
N SER A 24 39.32 9.20 26.22
CA SER A 24 40.39 9.58 27.17
C SER A 24 40.83 11.04 26.95
N LYS A 25 40.99 11.48 25.73
CA LYS A 25 41.47 12.84 25.39
C LYS A 25 40.45 13.93 25.67
N TYR A 26 39.16 13.60 25.67
CA TYR A 26 38.06 14.56 25.83
C TYR A 26 37.14 14.22 27.03
N ALA A 27 37.62 13.41 27.96
CA ALA A 27 36.86 12.97 29.15
C ALA A 27 36.34 14.14 30.02
N ASP A 28 37.10 15.21 30.07
CA ASP A 28 36.79 16.41 30.85
C ASP A 28 35.92 17.42 30.15
N LYS A 29 35.55 17.17 28.87
CA LYS A 29 34.71 18.08 28.10
C LYS A 29 33.30 17.55 27.98
N SER A 30 32.33 18.44 28.16
CA SER A 30 30.93 18.12 27.88
C SER A 30 30.73 17.77 26.39
N TRP A 31 29.75 16.92 26.09
CA TRP A 31 29.42 16.61 24.69
C TRP A 31 29.03 17.84 23.88
N SER A 32 28.45 18.86 24.53
CA SER A 32 28.14 20.13 23.90
C SER A 32 29.39 20.88 23.45
N GLU A 33 30.42 20.93 24.27
CA GLU A 33 31.73 21.54 23.93
C GLU A 33 32.46 20.74 22.84
N THR A 34 32.39 19.42 22.92
CA THR A 34 32.93 18.52 21.90
C THR A 34 32.26 18.74 20.55
N LEU A 35 30.91 18.85 20.51
CA LEU A 35 30.14 19.14 19.31
C LEU A 35 30.52 20.51 18.71
N GLN A 36 30.67 21.54 19.56
CA GLN A 36 31.11 22.87 19.10
C GLN A 36 32.53 22.84 18.53
N LEU A 37 33.42 22.05 19.14
CA LEU A 37 34.79 21.89 18.65
C LEU A 37 34.83 21.20 17.28
N VAL A 38 34.05 20.13 17.11
CA VAL A 38 33.92 19.42 15.85
C VAL A 38 33.31 20.33 14.78
N ARG A 39 32.26 21.09 15.09
CA ARG A 39 31.66 22.08 14.16
C ARG A 39 32.71 23.10 13.70
N ARG A 40 33.50 23.67 14.62
CA ARG A 40 34.59 24.61 14.28
C ARG A 40 35.68 23.97 13.43
N CYS A 41 36.01 22.70 13.65
CA CYS A 41 36.96 21.97 12.79
C CYS A 41 36.40 21.73 11.39
N LEU A 42 35.10 21.38 11.29
CA LEU A 42 34.42 21.17 10.01
C LEU A 42 34.25 22.47 9.21
N GLU A 43 34.01 23.59 9.89
CA GLU A 43 33.93 24.92 9.26
C GLU A 43 35.28 25.39 8.68
N LYS A 44 36.41 24.97 9.25
CA LYS A 44 37.75 25.29 8.76
C LYS A 44 38.17 24.49 7.50
N THR A 45 37.53 23.34 7.25
CA THR A 45 37.77 22.52 6.07
C THR A 45 36.81 22.90 4.93
N LYS A 46 36.87 24.13 4.44
CA LYS A 46 36.01 24.71 3.40
C LYS A 46 36.17 24.13 2.00
N GLY A 47 36.51 22.85 1.83
CA GLY A 47 36.66 22.23 0.51
C GLY A 47 35.54 21.31 0.07
N ASP A 48 34.83 20.65 1.02
CA ASP A 48 33.83 19.65 0.64
C ASP A 48 32.72 19.54 1.72
N SER A 49 31.80 20.50 1.72
CA SER A 49 30.77 20.64 2.75
C SER A 49 29.77 19.46 2.81
N ARG A 50 29.69 18.66 1.75
CA ARG A 50 28.75 17.52 1.65
C ARG A 50 29.19 16.30 2.44
N VAL A 51 30.50 16.08 2.59
CA VAL A 51 31.02 14.88 3.31
C VAL A 51 30.87 15.01 4.83
N CYS A 52 30.87 16.23 5.36
CA CYS A 52 30.80 16.51 6.79
C CYS A 52 29.41 16.59 7.38
N GLU A 53 28.40 16.84 6.55
CA GLU A 53 27.01 16.98 6.99
C GLU A 53 26.43 15.72 7.67
N PRO A 54 26.66 14.49 7.15
CA PRO A 54 26.22 13.26 7.83
C PRO A 54 26.87 13.07 9.20
N ILE A 55 28.14 13.41 9.34
CA ILE A 55 28.88 13.32 10.62
C ILE A 55 28.34 14.34 11.62
N ALA A 56 28.10 15.57 11.20
CA ALA A 56 27.51 16.62 12.04
C ALA A 56 26.11 16.23 12.52
N LYS A 57 25.28 15.68 11.64
CA LYS A 57 23.94 15.15 11.98
C LYS A 57 24.02 13.97 12.97
N CYS A 58 24.96 13.05 12.78
CA CYS A 58 25.19 11.95 13.72
C CYS A 58 25.62 12.46 15.10
N LEU A 59 26.58 13.36 15.18
CA LEU A 59 27.03 13.97 16.43
C LEU A 59 25.93 14.75 17.13
N GLN A 60 25.10 15.44 16.38
CA GLN A 60 23.95 16.13 16.94
C GLN A 60 22.94 15.15 17.55
N LYS A 61 22.59 14.07 16.85
CA LYS A 61 21.72 13.01 17.38
C LYS A 61 22.27 12.35 18.65
N ILE A 62 23.58 12.06 18.67
CA ILE A 62 24.24 11.51 19.86
C ILE A 62 24.19 12.51 21.02
N ASN A 63 24.47 13.78 20.77
CA ASN A 63 24.39 14.83 21.79
C ASN A 63 22.98 14.98 22.35
N GLU A 64 21.98 15.00 21.48
CA GLU A 64 20.56 15.04 21.88
C GLU A 64 20.16 13.83 22.72
N ALA A 65 20.58 12.63 22.35
CA ALA A 65 20.30 11.40 23.11
C ALA A 65 21.02 11.36 24.46
N LEU A 66 22.25 11.85 24.54
CA LEU A 66 23.06 11.85 25.76
C LEU A 66 22.63 12.93 26.76
N ASN A 67 22.06 14.04 26.31
CA ASN A 67 21.58 15.12 27.17
C ASN A 67 20.28 14.77 27.94
N VAL A 68 19.60 13.66 27.57
CA VAL A 68 18.37 13.21 28.23
C VAL A 68 18.68 12.05 29.18
N CYS A 69 19.20 12.38 30.35
CA CYS A 69 19.58 11.41 31.38
C CYS A 69 18.85 11.58 32.73
N SER A 70 17.88 12.50 32.79
CA SER A 70 17.08 12.77 33.97
C SER A 70 15.61 13.01 33.60
N LEU A 71 14.73 12.93 34.60
CA LEU A 71 13.30 13.25 34.44
C LEU A 71 13.12 14.65 33.90
N THR A 72 13.78 15.65 34.49
CA THR A 72 13.70 17.05 34.08
C THR A 72 14.16 17.24 32.63
N ALA A 73 15.26 16.56 32.22
CA ALA A 73 15.75 16.65 30.85
C ALA A 73 14.78 16.01 29.86
N MET A 74 14.11 14.90 30.22
CA MET A 74 13.08 14.26 29.38
C MET A 74 11.88 15.20 29.22
N VAL A 75 11.38 15.75 30.32
CA VAL A 75 10.25 16.70 30.31
C VAL A 75 10.57 17.90 29.42
N SER A 76 11.72 18.55 29.65
CA SER A 76 12.13 19.70 28.83
C SER A 76 12.27 19.35 27.34
N ARG A 77 12.67 18.10 27.03
CA ARG A 77 12.74 17.63 25.64
C ARG A 77 11.35 17.46 25.04
N LEU A 78 10.42 16.86 25.77
CA LEU A 78 9.02 16.69 25.32
C LEU A 78 8.33 18.04 25.15
N GLU A 79 8.50 18.98 26.10
CA GLU A 79 7.98 20.34 26.01
C GLU A 79 8.51 21.10 24.78
N MET A 80 9.81 20.96 24.49
CA MET A 80 10.42 21.56 23.33
C MET A 80 9.83 20.99 22.02
N ILE A 81 9.63 19.67 21.95
CA ILE A 81 9.01 19.02 20.79
C ILE A 81 7.56 19.48 20.64
N ALA A 82 6.77 19.50 21.72
CA ALA A 82 5.40 19.96 21.72
C ALA A 82 5.32 21.41 21.22
N LYS A 83 6.13 22.30 21.75
CA LYS A 83 6.18 23.71 21.33
C LYS A 83 6.56 23.87 19.87
N GLN A 84 7.50 23.08 19.35
CA GLN A 84 7.88 23.10 17.93
C GLN A 84 6.74 22.65 17.01
N ARG A 85 5.80 21.84 17.52
CA ARG A 85 4.64 21.32 16.79
C ARG A 85 3.34 22.07 17.10
N GLY A 86 3.41 23.16 17.86
CA GLY A 86 2.24 23.96 18.22
C GLY A 86 1.30 23.27 19.21
N LEU A 87 1.80 22.27 19.96
CA LEU A 87 1.04 21.57 20.98
C LEU A 87 1.24 22.20 22.36
N GLY A 88 0.22 22.11 23.21
CA GLY A 88 0.33 22.38 24.63
C GLY A 88 1.11 21.27 25.35
N SER A 89 1.76 21.61 26.45
CA SER A 89 2.40 20.63 27.34
C SER A 89 2.21 21.00 28.80
N HIS A 90 1.96 20.00 29.65
CA HIS A 90 1.90 20.19 31.09
C HIS A 90 2.21 18.88 31.83
N MET A 91 2.67 19.02 33.07
CA MET A 91 2.95 17.87 33.95
C MET A 91 1.77 17.59 34.87
N SER A 92 1.55 16.30 35.16
CA SER A 92 0.62 15.91 36.21
C SER A 92 1.08 16.43 37.59
N PRO A 93 0.18 16.62 38.56
CA PRO A 93 0.54 17.00 39.93
C PRO A 93 1.50 16.01 40.61
N THR A 94 1.53 14.75 40.15
CA THR A 94 2.43 13.70 40.66
C THR A 94 3.80 13.73 40.00
N GLU A 95 4.03 14.61 39.03
CA GLU A 95 5.27 14.71 38.25
C GLU A 95 5.67 13.41 37.51
N THR A 96 4.73 12.49 37.34
CA THR A 96 4.97 11.20 36.67
C THR A 96 4.44 11.10 35.26
N VAL A 97 3.52 12.01 34.85
CA VAL A 97 2.93 12.00 33.52
C VAL A 97 3.09 13.38 32.88
N CYS A 98 3.67 13.39 31.70
CA CYS A 98 3.73 14.56 30.83
C CYS A 98 2.60 14.47 29.81
N TYR A 99 1.72 15.45 29.79
CA TYR A 99 0.64 15.57 28.81
C TYR A 99 1.09 16.46 27.66
N LEU A 100 0.90 15.98 26.42
CA LEU A 100 1.02 16.77 25.20
C LEU A 100 -0.39 16.92 24.62
N THR A 101 -0.87 18.14 24.47
CA THR A 101 -2.29 18.41 24.20
C THR A 101 -2.48 19.19 22.90
N ALA A 102 -3.46 18.75 22.10
CA ALA A 102 -4.00 19.44 20.94
C ALA A 102 -5.53 19.63 21.13
N ASP A 103 -6.20 20.29 20.20
CA ASP A 103 -7.66 20.51 20.28
C ASP A 103 -8.45 19.19 20.21
N LEU A 104 -7.98 18.22 19.42
CA LEU A 104 -8.71 16.99 19.11
C LEU A 104 -8.09 15.72 19.72
N PHE A 105 -6.89 15.81 20.28
CA PHE A 105 -6.25 14.67 20.94
C PHE A 105 -5.32 15.15 22.06
N TYR A 106 -5.02 14.23 22.96
CA TYR A 106 -3.93 14.38 23.91
C TYR A 106 -3.12 13.09 24.00
N MET A 107 -1.88 13.24 24.43
CA MET A 107 -0.94 12.16 24.65
C MET A 107 -0.45 12.19 26.09
N GLU A 108 -0.49 11.03 26.75
CA GLU A 108 0.08 10.81 28.08
C GLU A 108 1.43 10.12 27.93
N VAL A 109 2.50 10.75 28.38
CA VAL A 109 3.81 10.12 28.47
C VAL A 109 4.10 9.83 29.93
N VAL A 110 4.02 8.56 30.32
CA VAL A 110 4.29 8.10 31.68
C VAL A 110 5.79 7.97 31.89
N LEU A 111 6.33 8.70 32.82
CA LEU A 111 7.76 8.86 33.06
C LEU A 111 8.23 8.16 34.34
N LEU A 112 9.40 7.57 34.27
CA LEU A 112 10.11 7.02 35.40
C LEU A 112 11.01 8.10 36.05
N ARG A 113 11.26 7.99 37.35
CA ARG A 113 12.10 8.94 38.11
C ARG A 113 13.50 9.18 37.51
N GLY A 114 14.03 8.19 36.79
CA GLY A 114 15.32 8.28 36.09
C GLY A 114 15.26 8.87 34.70
N GLY A 115 14.09 9.43 34.26
CA GLY A 115 13.94 9.98 32.91
C GLY A 115 13.67 8.93 31.83
N GLY A 116 13.45 7.68 32.20
CA GLY A 116 12.93 6.65 31.28
C GLY A 116 11.44 6.83 31.00
N VAL A 117 10.93 6.17 29.96
CA VAL A 117 9.51 6.18 29.59
C VAL A 117 8.92 4.81 29.90
N GLU A 118 7.88 4.79 30.71
CA GLU A 118 7.15 3.58 31.10
C GLU A 118 6.09 3.24 30.05
N ASP A 119 5.24 4.21 29.70
CA ASP A 119 4.16 4.05 28.73
C ASP A 119 3.90 5.34 27.95
N VAL A 120 3.33 5.22 26.76
CA VAL A 120 2.82 6.33 25.98
C VAL A 120 1.42 5.98 25.53
N ARG A 121 0.45 6.82 25.87
CA ARG A 121 -0.96 6.64 25.51
C ARG A 121 -1.45 7.81 24.68
N VAL A 122 -2.28 7.51 23.72
CA VAL A 122 -2.94 8.52 22.87
C VAL A 122 -4.45 8.41 23.07
N ALA A 123 -5.11 9.52 23.25
CA ALA A 123 -6.56 9.62 23.31
C ALA A 123 -7.05 10.72 22.40
N HIS A 124 -8.02 10.42 21.55
CA HIS A 124 -8.77 11.42 20.81
C HIS A 124 -9.89 11.99 21.68
N HIS A 125 -10.45 13.12 21.25
CA HIS A 125 -11.54 13.76 21.95
C HIS A 125 -12.71 12.81 22.19
N GLY A 126 -13.09 12.62 23.45
CA GLY A 126 -14.18 11.72 23.86
C GLY A 126 -13.79 10.22 23.95
N GLU A 127 -12.54 9.85 23.72
CA GLU A 127 -12.05 8.47 23.82
C GLU A 127 -11.18 8.24 25.05
N ALA A 128 -11.12 6.98 25.49
CA ALA A 128 -10.20 6.56 26.53
C ALA A 128 -8.76 6.48 25.97
N PRO A 129 -7.73 6.81 26.78
CA PRO A 129 -6.34 6.71 26.34
C PRO A 129 -5.94 5.27 26.05
N VAL A 130 -5.38 5.05 24.86
CA VAL A 130 -4.90 3.75 24.38
C VAL A 130 -3.38 3.78 24.28
N SER A 131 -2.72 2.73 24.80
CA SER A 131 -1.26 2.60 24.74
C SER A 131 -0.76 2.49 23.30
N SER A 132 0.33 3.21 22.98
CA SER A 132 0.99 3.19 21.68
C SER A 132 2.41 2.62 21.80
N PRO A 133 2.58 1.31 21.51
CA PRO A 133 3.90 0.66 21.53
C PRO A 133 4.89 1.31 20.58
N SER A 134 4.45 1.79 19.43
CA SER A 134 5.30 2.42 18.42
C SER A 134 5.93 3.72 18.93
N LEU A 135 5.13 4.61 19.51
CA LEU A 135 5.60 5.86 20.10
C LEU A 135 6.44 5.62 21.37
N LEU A 136 6.04 4.65 22.18
CA LEU A 136 6.79 4.21 23.35
C LEU A 136 8.21 3.76 22.97
N GLN A 137 8.34 2.94 21.94
CA GLN A 137 9.63 2.45 21.46
C GLN A 137 10.53 3.60 20.98
N LEU A 138 9.98 4.57 20.24
CA LEU A 138 10.73 5.74 19.79
C LEU A 138 11.31 6.54 20.97
N LEU A 139 10.52 6.79 22.01
CA LEU A 139 10.97 7.52 23.18
C LEU A 139 11.98 6.70 24.03
N ARG A 140 11.77 5.39 24.19
CA ARG A 140 12.74 4.50 24.87
C ARG A 140 14.09 4.46 24.14
N MET A 141 14.07 4.44 22.83
CA MET A 141 15.29 4.51 21.99
C MET A 141 15.86 5.92 21.87
N LYS A 142 15.22 6.94 22.47
CA LYS A 142 15.60 8.36 22.37
C LYS A 142 15.66 8.86 20.92
N LYS A 143 14.81 8.33 20.06
CA LYS A 143 14.64 8.74 18.65
C LYS A 143 13.70 9.95 18.57
N PHE A 144 14.07 11.03 19.21
CA PHE A 144 13.21 12.23 19.35
C PHE A 144 12.79 12.86 18.03
N GLN A 145 13.62 12.77 17.01
CA GLN A 145 13.29 13.31 15.71
C GLN A 145 12.18 12.49 15.03
N GLU A 146 12.27 11.15 15.08
CA GLU A 146 11.25 10.25 14.55
C GLU A 146 9.94 10.39 15.35
N PHE A 147 10.05 10.49 16.68
CA PHE A 147 8.90 10.79 17.54
C PHE A 147 8.24 12.13 17.18
N SER A 148 9.03 13.18 16.97
CA SER A 148 8.53 14.50 16.56
C SER A 148 7.81 14.46 15.21
N LEU A 149 8.28 13.67 14.25
CA LEU A 149 7.60 13.47 12.96
C LEU A 149 6.28 12.71 13.12
N LYS A 150 6.26 11.66 13.95
CA LYS A 150 5.02 10.94 14.23
C LYS A 150 3.98 11.80 14.94
N LEU A 151 4.42 12.69 15.83
CA LEU A 151 3.56 13.66 16.49
C LEU A 151 3.00 14.69 15.51
N ASP A 152 3.79 15.10 14.53
CA ASP A 152 3.37 15.97 13.43
C ASP A 152 2.33 15.29 12.53
N ASP A 153 2.57 14.01 12.22
CA ASP A 153 1.60 13.19 11.49
C ASP A 153 0.25 13.14 12.23
N LEU A 154 0.26 12.85 13.54
CA LEU A 154 -0.94 12.84 14.39
C LEU A 154 -1.67 14.18 14.38
N ALA A 155 -0.93 15.29 14.49
CA ALA A 155 -1.51 16.63 14.46
C ALA A 155 -2.05 16.99 13.06
N SER A 156 -1.48 16.44 12.01
CA SER A 156 -1.85 16.72 10.61
C SER A 156 -2.96 15.82 10.04
N PHE A 157 -3.41 14.81 10.78
CA PHE A 157 -4.50 13.96 10.30
C PHE A 157 -5.81 14.75 10.13
N TYR A 158 -6.04 15.71 11.01
CA TYR A 158 -7.27 16.50 11.05
C TYR A 158 -6.95 17.97 10.78
N ILE A 159 -6.97 18.36 9.50
CA ILE A 159 -6.69 19.73 9.07
C ILE A 159 -7.98 20.54 9.18
N ILE A 160 -8.37 20.90 10.40
CA ILE A 160 -9.60 21.62 10.67
C ILE A 160 -9.27 23.04 11.14
N SER A 161 -9.81 24.03 10.43
CA SER A 161 -9.74 25.44 10.81
C SER A 161 -10.96 25.83 11.66
N GLY A 162 -10.81 26.84 12.49
CA GLY A 162 -11.89 27.35 13.35
C GLY A 162 -11.55 27.29 14.83
N ASP A 163 -12.50 27.64 15.66
CA ASP A 163 -12.38 27.54 17.11
C ASP A 163 -12.50 26.06 17.59
N SER A 164 -12.24 25.84 18.85
CA SER A 164 -12.22 24.51 19.44
C SER A 164 -13.61 23.84 19.40
N GLU A 165 -14.70 24.60 19.52
CA GLU A 165 -16.06 24.08 19.48
C GLU A 165 -16.40 23.52 18.08
N VAL A 166 -16.10 24.29 17.03
CA VAL A 166 -16.29 23.86 15.63
C VAL A 166 -15.46 22.63 15.32
N LYS A 167 -14.20 22.57 15.78
CA LYS A 167 -13.32 21.41 15.59
C LYS A 167 -13.89 20.15 16.24
N ILE A 168 -14.41 20.26 17.46
CA ILE A 168 -15.05 19.15 18.18
C ILE A 168 -16.29 18.66 17.44
N LYS A 169 -17.16 19.57 16.98
CA LYS A 169 -18.34 19.20 16.19
C LYS A 169 -17.98 18.45 14.91
N ILE A 170 -17.01 18.95 14.16
CA ILE A 170 -16.51 18.30 12.94
C ILE A 170 -15.93 16.91 13.24
N TYR A 171 -15.17 16.79 14.32
CA TYR A 171 -14.61 15.49 14.75
C TYR A 171 -15.71 14.51 15.16
N THR A 172 -16.75 14.97 15.85
CA THR A 172 -17.93 14.15 16.19
C THR A 172 -18.63 13.62 14.94
N CYS A 173 -18.78 14.45 13.91
CA CYS A 173 -19.31 14.02 12.61
C CYS A 173 -18.46 12.91 11.98
N LEU A 174 -17.13 13.01 12.07
CA LEU A 174 -16.21 11.97 11.59
C LEU A 174 -16.42 10.65 12.34
N ARG A 175 -16.62 10.66 13.65
CA ARG A 175 -16.86 9.45 14.44
C ARG A 175 -18.15 8.73 14.03
N HIS A 176 -19.21 9.46 13.72
CA HIS A 176 -20.43 8.88 13.20
C HIS A 176 -20.26 8.30 11.79
N LEU A 177 -19.49 8.99 10.93
CA LEU A 177 -19.10 8.46 9.64
C LEU A 177 -18.34 7.14 9.78
N GLU A 178 -17.30 7.08 10.63
CA GLU A 178 -16.52 5.86 10.86
C GLU A 178 -17.41 4.69 11.33
N THR A 179 -18.40 4.97 12.20
CA THR A 179 -19.37 4.00 12.63
C THR A 179 -20.19 3.44 11.45
N ASP A 180 -20.62 4.32 10.53
CA ASP A 180 -21.39 3.89 9.35
C ASP A 180 -20.51 3.13 8.35
N LEU A 181 -19.28 3.56 8.12
CA LEU A 181 -18.34 2.83 7.26
C LEU A 181 -18.05 1.43 7.83
N PHE A 182 -17.89 1.31 9.14
CA PHE A 182 -17.73 0.02 9.79
C PHE A 182 -18.96 -0.88 9.59
N LYS A 183 -20.19 -0.35 9.72
CA LYS A 183 -21.41 -1.08 9.42
C LYS A 183 -21.46 -1.54 7.96
N ILE A 184 -21.09 -0.68 6.99
CA ILE A 184 -21.06 -1.04 5.56
C ILE A 184 -20.10 -2.19 5.31
N SER A 185 -18.92 -2.18 5.91
CA SER A 185 -17.90 -3.22 5.72
C SER A 185 -18.34 -4.60 6.22
N HIS A 186 -19.22 -4.63 7.24
CA HIS A 186 -19.72 -5.85 7.88
C HIS A 186 -21.05 -6.34 7.34
N LEU A 187 -21.62 -5.70 6.32
CA LEU A 187 -22.85 -6.19 5.69
C LEU A 187 -22.63 -7.58 5.06
N PRO A 188 -23.61 -8.48 5.18
CA PRO A 188 -23.53 -9.81 4.59
C PRO A 188 -23.25 -9.77 3.09
N ARG A 189 -22.37 -10.62 2.61
CA ARG A 189 -21.98 -10.76 1.21
C ARG A 189 -21.54 -12.18 0.89
N CYS A 190 -21.59 -12.55 -0.39
CA CYS A 190 -21.01 -13.81 -0.85
C CYS A 190 -19.49 -13.65 -1.00
N LEU A 191 -18.74 -14.64 -0.53
CA LEU A 191 -17.30 -14.72 -0.74
C LEU A 191 -17.01 -15.13 -2.18
N ARG A 192 -15.98 -14.53 -2.79
CA ARG A 192 -15.51 -14.84 -4.15
C ARG A 192 -14.14 -15.49 -4.15
N GLU A 193 -13.31 -15.16 -3.16
CA GLU A 193 -11.94 -15.68 -3.02
C GLU A 193 -11.83 -16.60 -1.80
N SER A 194 -10.86 -17.51 -1.84
CA SER A 194 -10.58 -18.44 -0.74
C SER A 194 -9.88 -17.76 0.44
N ASP A 195 -9.07 -16.75 0.18
CA ASP A 195 -8.44 -15.92 1.21
C ASP A 195 -9.41 -14.81 1.61
N LEU A 196 -9.89 -14.88 2.85
CA LEU A 196 -10.85 -13.92 3.40
C LEU A 196 -10.32 -12.49 3.41
N HIS A 197 -9.04 -12.29 3.66
CA HIS A 197 -8.43 -10.96 3.71
C HIS A 197 -8.36 -10.33 2.31
N VAL A 198 -7.85 -11.08 1.34
CA VAL A 198 -7.81 -10.67 -0.07
C VAL A 198 -9.22 -10.41 -0.60
N ASP A 199 -10.18 -11.29 -0.25
CA ASP A 199 -11.57 -11.15 -0.64
C ASP A 199 -12.23 -9.89 -0.06
N LEU A 200 -11.92 -9.52 1.19
CA LEU A 200 -12.38 -8.27 1.79
C LEU A 200 -11.81 -7.04 1.06
N ILE A 201 -10.53 -7.03 0.75
CA ILE A 201 -9.88 -5.92 0.05
C ILE A 201 -10.46 -5.76 -1.36
N MET A 202 -10.51 -6.83 -2.13
CA MET A 202 -10.87 -6.76 -3.55
C MET A 202 -12.38 -6.73 -3.78
N ASN A 203 -13.15 -7.54 -3.06
CA ASN A 203 -14.57 -7.76 -3.27
C ASN A 203 -15.47 -7.19 -2.16
N GLY A 204 -14.87 -6.65 -1.07
CA GLY A 204 -15.62 -5.95 -0.02
C GLY A 204 -16.27 -4.67 -0.55
N ARG A 205 -17.47 -4.31 -0.04
CA ARG A 205 -18.20 -3.10 -0.48
C ARG A 205 -17.35 -1.84 -0.41
N ILE A 206 -16.54 -1.71 0.64
CA ILE A 206 -15.58 -0.61 0.81
C ILE A 206 -14.16 -1.11 1.10
N GLY A 207 -13.87 -2.40 0.88
CA GLY A 207 -12.59 -3.00 1.19
C GLY A 207 -12.47 -3.49 2.64
N ASN A 208 -11.24 -3.75 3.09
CA ASN A 208 -10.93 -4.15 4.45
C ASN A 208 -10.79 -2.91 5.33
N VAL A 209 -11.73 -2.73 6.25
CA VAL A 209 -11.77 -1.58 7.17
C VAL A 209 -11.08 -1.93 8.47
N GLN A 210 -10.08 -1.15 8.83
CA GLN A 210 -9.38 -1.24 10.09
C GLN A 210 -9.70 0.00 10.92
N PRO A 211 -10.29 -0.15 12.12
CA PRO A 211 -10.52 0.98 13.02
C PRO A 211 -9.20 1.63 13.39
N GLY A 212 -9.23 2.92 13.64
CA GLY A 212 -8.05 3.68 14.06
C GLY A 212 -7.39 3.07 15.31
N LYS A 213 -6.08 2.95 15.30
CA LYS A 213 -5.26 2.43 16.41
C LYS A 213 -4.11 3.38 16.69
N GLU A 214 -3.72 3.49 17.95
CA GLU A 214 -2.55 4.28 18.38
C GLU A 214 -2.58 5.74 17.90
N GLY A 215 -3.76 6.33 17.79
CA GLY A 215 -3.93 7.69 17.28
C GLY A 215 -4.01 7.83 15.75
N THR A 216 -3.85 6.73 15.00
CA THR A 216 -4.07 6.78 13.54
C THR A 216 -5.56 6.78 13.21
N PRO A 217 -6.00 7.47 12.13
CA PRO A 217 -7.38 7.41 11.65
C PRO A 217 -7.78 6.01 11.18
N MET A 218 -9.09 5.80 11.01
CA MET A 218 -9.61 4.61 10.34
C MET A 218 -8.95 4.44 8.97
N THR A 219 -8.52 3.21 8.68
CA THR A 219 -7.85 2.87 7.42
C THR A 219 -8.71 1.89 6.62
N ILE A 220 -8.79 2.11 5.33
CA ILE A 220 -9.47 1.24 4.37
C ILE A 220 -8.44 0.72 3.38
N GLU A 221 -8.20 -0.58 3.38
CA GLU A 221 -7.42 -1.24 2.34
C GLU A 221 -8.38 -1.62 1.22
N TYR A 222 -8.19 -1.06 0.02
CA TYR A 222 -9.19 -1.20 -1.04
C TYR A 222 -8.71 -1.91 -2.30
N TYR A 223 -7.40 -2.07 -2.49
CA TYR A 223 -6.84 -2.77 -3.64
C TYR A 223 -5.49 -3.41 -3.32
N ILE A 224 -5.28 -4.63 -3.79
CA ILE A 224 -4.00 -5.35 -3.74
C ILE A 224 -3.75 -6.01 -5.10
N SER A 225 -2.52 -5.92 -5.60
CA SER A 225 -2.17 -6.58 -6.86
C SER A 225 -2.13 -8.10 -6.70
N PRO A 226 -2.63 -8.90 -7.66
CA PRO A 226 -2.52 -10.35 -7.61
C PRO A 226 -1.07 -10.86 -7.49
N LEU A 227 -0.10 -10.17 -8.09
CA LEU A 227 1.31 -10.50 -7.95
C LEU A 227 1.83 -10.31 -6.52
N ASP A 228 1.36 -9.27 -5.83
CA ASP A 228 1.72 -9.01 -4.43
C ASP A 228 1.14 -10.07 -3.50
N VAL A 229 -0.07 -10.54 -3.79
CA VAL A 229 -0.70 -11.67 -3.07
C VAL A 229 0.14 -12.93 -3.23
N LEU A 230 0.58 -13.25 -4.45
CA LEU A 230 1.37 -14.46 -4.74
C LEU A 230 2.78 -14.41 -4.14
N SER A 231 3.39 -13.23 -4.06
CA SER A 231 4.75 -13.07 -3.49
C SER A 231 4.81 -13.22 -1.96
N GLY A 232 3.68 -13.45 -1.29
CA GLY A 232 3.63 -13.68 0.15
C GLY A 232 4.00 -12.46 1.01
N SER A 233 4.03 -11.27 0.43
CA SER A 233 4.35 -10.01 1.13
C SER A 233 3.35 -9.64 2.23
N SER A 234 2.31 -10.45 2.41
CA SER A 234 1.24 -10.24 3.39
C SER A 234 1.55 -10.68 4.81
N SER A 235 2.71 -11.31 5.10
CA SER A 235 2.90 -12.06 6.35
C SER A 235 3.77 -11.42 7.44
N THR A 236 4.35 -10.23 7.25
CA THR A 236 5.10 -9.58 8.34
C THR A 236 4.86 -8.08 8.36
N GLY A 237 4.16 -7.65 9.40
CA GLY A 237 3.76 -6.27 9.63
C GLY A 237 4.90 -5.26 9.61
N GLU A 238 4.97 -4.52 8.55
CA GLU A 238 5.52 -3.20 8.30
C GLU A 238 5.74 -3.04 6.77
N GLY A 239 4.63 -2.88 6.04
CA GLY A 239 4.67 -2.58 4.62
C GLY A 239 3.50 -3.21 3.88
N SER A 240 2.27 -2.75 4.13
CA SER A 240 1.15 -3.07 3.25
C SER A 240 1.53 -2.62 1.83
N VAL A 241 1.71 -3.59 0.93
CA VAL A 241 2.01 -3.35 -0.49
C VAL A 241 0.75 -2.91 -1.24
N GLY A 242 -0.41 -2.95 -0.57
CA GLY A 242 -1.72 -2.58 -1.12
C GLY A 242 -1.99 -1.07 -1.13
N GLN A 243 -3.03 -0.68 -1.86
CA GLN A 243 -3.55 0.68 -1.85
C GLN A 243 -4.46 0.88 -0.64
N THR A 244 -4.19 1.92 0.14
CA THR A 244 -4.95 2.24 1.34
C THR A 244 -5.49 3.67 1.30
N ALA A 245 -6.58 3.91 2.03
CA ALA A 245 -7.13 5.24 2.24
C ALA A 245 -7.36 5.48 3.73
N LEU A 246 -6.85 6.59 4.26
CA LEU A 246 -7.19 7.06 5.59
C LEU A 246 -8.47 7.88 5.55
N VAL A 247 -9.41 7.58 6.43
CA VAL A 247 -10.65 8.34 6.60
C VAL A 247 -10.37 9.48 7.56
N THR A 248 -10.41 10.71 7.06
CA THR A 248 -10.12 11.91 7.84
C THR A 248 -11.14 13.00 7.55
N VAL A 249 -10.91 14.18 8.09
CA VAL A 249 -11.73 15.35 7.83
C VAL A 249 -10.84 16.56 7.62
N GLY A 250 -11.28 17.48 6.76
CA GLY A 250 -10.55 18.71 6.47
C GLY A 250 -11.47 19.91 6.31
N SER A 251 -10.92 21.10 6.47
CA SER A 251 -11.63 22.35 6.23
C SER A 251 -12.00 22.51 4.75
N SER A 252 -13.18 23.06 4.51
CA SER A 252 -13.67 23.42 3.18
C SER A 252 -13.96 24.92 3.11
N GLY A 253 -13.75 25.50 1.93
CA GLY A 253 -14.15 26.89 1.65
C GLY A 253 -15.67 27.08 1.59
N ALA A 254 -16.43 26.02 1.39
CA ALA A 254 -17.89 25.98 1.44
C ALA A 254 -18.37 25.21 2.67
N SER A 255 -19.56 25.58 3.17
CA SER A 255 -20.20 24.80 4.24
C SER A 255 -20.98 23.64 3.65
N HIS A 256 -20.82 22.48 4.24
CA HIS A 256 -21.50 21.24 3.85
C HIS A 256 -22.33 20.70 5.03
N ARG A 257 -23.41 20.02 4.70
CA ARG A 257 -24.24 19.36 5.70
C ARG A 257 -23.62 18.00 6.03
N LEU A 258 -23.07 17.87 7.25
CA LEU A 258 -22.43 16.67 7.76
C LEU A 258 -23.31 15.99 8.82
N GLN A 259 -23.29 14.67 8.86
CA GLN A 259 -24.06 13.87 9.83
C GLN A 259 -23.56 14.07 11.27
N THR A 260 -24.48 14.25 12.20
CA THR A 260 -24.20 14.31 13.65
C THR A 260 -24.62 13.04 14.38
N GLU A 261 -25.21 12.09 13.65
CA GLU A 261 -25.61 10.76 14.10
C GLU A 261 -25.32 9.73 13.01
N SER A 262 -25.36 8.43 13.36
CA SER A 262 -25.27 7.35 12.39
C SER A 262 -26.47 7.34 11.46
N LEU A 263 -26.25 7.34 10.14
CA LEU A 263 -27.31 7.31 9.13
C LEU A 263 -27.79 5.89 8.80
N ILE A 264 -27.09 4.86 9.30
CA ILE A 264 -27.46 3.47 9.10
C ILE A 264 -28.12 2.93 10.36
N SER A 265 -29.34 2.42 10.22
CA SER A 265 -30.10 1.80 11.32
C SER A 265 -29.36 0.60 11.94
N SER A 266 -29.76 0.22 13.13
CA SER A 266 -29.34 -1.03 13.77
C SER A 266 -30.58 -1.89 14.09
N PRO A 267 -30.74 -3.07 13.45
CA PRO A 267 -29.88 -3.67 12.42
C PRO A 267 -29.92 -2.92 11.08
N PRO A 268 -28.85 -3.01 10.26
CA PRO A 268 -28.80 -2.38 8.94
C PRO A 268 -29.86 -2.95 8.00
N GLN A 269 -30.63 -2.07 7.35
CA GLN A 269 -31.50 -2.44 6.23
C GLN A 269 -30.70 -2.30 4.94
N VAL A 270 -30.83 -3.26 4.03
CA VAL A 270 -30.12 -3.26 2.74
C VAL A 270 -31.11 -3.16 1.59
N ASP A 271 -30.71 -2.44 0.56
CA ASP A 271 -31.47 -2.31 -0.69
C ASP A 271 -31.25 -3.51 -1.63
N SER A 272 -31.85 -3.46 -2.82
CA SER A 272 -31.72 -4.50 -3.85
C SER A 272 -30.30 -4.67 -4.37
N SER A 273 -29.43 -3.66 -4.25
CA SER A 273 -28.01 -3.70 -4.63
C SER A 273 -27.13 -4.23 -3.50
N GLY A 274 -27.70 -4.48 -2.32
CA GLY A 274 -26.98 -4.93 -1.13
C GLY A 274 -26.26 -3.80 -0.40
N LEU A 275 -26.51 -2.53 -0.73
CA LEU A 275 -26.02 -1.37 0.01
C LEU A 275 -27.00 -1.03 1.16
N PRO A 276 -26.51 -0.38 2.22
CA PRO A 276 -27.41 -0.01 3.31
C PRO A 276 -28.35 1.12 2.89
N VAL A 277 -29.57 1.09 3.42
CA VAL A 277 -30.51 2.19 3.29
C VAL A 277 -30.10 3.27 4.29
N PHE A 278 -29.75 4.44 3.77
CA PHE A 278 -29.39 5.59 4.58
C PHE A 278 -30.61 6.40 4.98
N GLN A 279 -30.61 6.89 6.22
CA GLN A 279 -31.58 7.89 6.65
C GLN A 279 -31.26 9.24 5.98
N PRO A 280 -32.25 10.02 5.55
CA PRO A 280 -32.02 11.32 4.95
C PRO A 280 -31.40 12.29 5.96
N LEU A 281 -30.46 13.11 5.50
CA LEU A 281 -29.86 14.18 6.31
C LEU A 281 -30.92 15.24 6.63
N SER A 282 -31.51 15.15 7.82
CA SER A 282 -32.44 16.15 8.37
C SER A 282 -31.70 17.17 9.25
N GLU A 283 -32.37 18.23 9.64
CA GLU A 283 -31.79 19.23 10.56
C GLU A 283 -31.51 18.66 11.96
N SER A 284 -32.21 17.59 12.35
CA SER A 284 -32.01 16.94 13.65
C SER A 284 -30.77 16.04 13.70
N CYS A 285 -30.35 15.46 12.57
CA CYS A 285 -29.24 14.50 12.50
C CYS A 285 -28.03 15.01 11.68
N SER A 286 -28.00 16.29 11.34
CA SER A 286 -26.92 16.90 10.55
C SER A 286 -26.70 18.37 10.91
N GLU A 287 -25.48 18.84 10.72
CA GLU A 287 -25.08 20.23 10.94
C GLU A 287 -24.38 20.81 9.71
N LEU A 288 -24.55 22.11 9.46
CA LEU A 288 -23.89 22.81 8.37
C LEU A 288 -22.52 23.31 8.85
N LEU A 289 -21.46 22.67 8.39
CA LEU A 289 -20.09 22.91 8.85
C LEU A 289 -19.14 23.23 7.69
N PRO A 290 -18.11 24.09 7.88
CA PRO A 290 -17.12 24.44 6.85
C PRO A 290 -16.06 23.34 6.71
N ALA A 291 -16.50 22.12 6.47
CA ALA A 291 -15.65 20.93 6.41
C ALA A 291 -16.18 19.88 5.44
N THR A 292 -15.30 18.99 5.00
CA THR A 292 -15.61 17.78 4.23
C THR A 292 -14.89 16.58 4.84
N PHE A 293 -15.45 15.39 4.68
CA PHE A 293 -14.72 14.17 4.90
C PHE A 293 -13.70 13.95 3.78
N LEU A 294 -12.61 13.27 4.08
CA LEU A 294 -11.51 13.02 3.15
C LEU A 294 -11.12 11.55 3.15
N LEU A 295 -10.97 10.95 1.97
CA LEU A 295 -10.17 9.75 1.77
C LEU A 295 -8.76 10.19 1.39
N LYS A 296 -7.81 10.09 2.31
CA LYS A 296 -6.39 10.40 2.08
C LYS A 296 -5.69 9.14 1.57
N LEU A 297 -5.32 9.14 0.30
CA LEU A 297 -4.75 7.97 -0.38
C LEU A 297 -3.28 7.75 0.02
N GLN A 298 -2.93 6.50 0.30
CA GLN A 298 -1.58 6.08 0.66
C GLN A 298 -1.21 4.78 -0.08
N PRO A 299 -0.23 4.85 -1.00
CA PRO A 299 0.39 6.05 -1.56
C PRO A 299 -0.58 6.89 -2.40
N PRO A 300 -0.23 8.16 -2.73
CA PRO A 300 -1.01 8.96 -3.69
C PRO A 300 -1.15 8.23 -5.02
N LEU A 301 -2.33 8.31 -5.64
CA LEU A 301 -2.68 7.53 -6.81
C LEU A 301 -2.69 8.40 -8.07
N PRO A 302 -1.97 8.02 -9.15
CA PRO A 302 -2.19 8.57 -10.48
C PRO A 302 -3.59 8.20 -10.99
N VAL A 303 -4.43 9.18 -11.28
CA VAL A 303 -5.85 9.00 -11.67
C VAL A 303 -6.12 9.73 -12.98
N LEU A 304 -6.80 9.07 -13.91
CA LEU A 304 -7.26 9.66 -15.18
C LEU A 304 -8.26 10.79 -14.93
N ILE A 305 -8.20 11.85 -15.73
CA ILE A 305 -9.13 12.99 -15.65
C ILE A 305 -10.60 12.55 -15.74
N PRO A 306 -11.02 11.66 -16.67
CA PRO A 306 -12.40 11.16 -16.70
C PRO A 306 -12.85 10.49 -15.38
N PHE A 307 -11.95 9.86 -14.63
CA PHE A 307 -12.28 9.29 -13.32
C PHE A 307 -12.40 10.36 -12.24
N ILE A 308 -11.55 11.38 -12.26
CA ILE A 308 -11.67 12.54 -11.35
C ILE A 308 -13.02 13.23 -11.57
N GLU A 309 -13.45 13.40 -12.82
CA GLU A 309 -14.77 13.95 -13.15
C GLU A 309 -15.92 13.05 -12.68
N LYS A 310 -15.77 11.71 -12.77
CA LYS A 310 -16.74 10.76 -12.22
C LYS A 310 -16.81 10.86 -10.70
N MET A 311 -15.66 10.97 -10.00
CA MET A 311 -15.63 11.19 -8.56
C MET A 311 -16.35 12.49 -8.17
N GLY A 312 -16.14 13.58 -8.93
CA GLY A 312 -16.85 14.85 -8.73
C GLY A 312 -18.37 14.71 -8.84
N ARG A 313 -18.86 13.88 -9.76
CA ARG A 313 -20.30 13.59 -9.88
C ARG A 313 -20.85 12.75 -8.71
N ILE A 314 -20.08 11.77 -8.21
CA ILE A 314 -20.47 10.96 -7.04
C ILE A 314 -20.57 11.83 -5.79
N THR A 315 -19.70 12.82 -5.66
CA THR A 315 -19.61 13.68 -4.46
C THR A 315 -20.40 14.98 -4.59
N ASP A 316 -21.36 15.06 -5.52
CA ASP A 316 -22.22 16.22 -5.76
C ASP A 316 -21.44 17.54 -5.97
N GLY A 317 -20.29 17.45 -6.65
CA GLY A 317 -19.47 18.61 -6.99
C GLY A 317 -18.57 19.13 -5.88
N VAL A 318 -18.39 18.39 -4.79
CA VAL A 318 -17.44 18.76 -3.71
C VAL A 318 -16.00 18.82 -4.23
N ILE A 319 -15.68 18.04 -5.28
CA ILE A 319 -14.40 18.12 -6.00
C ILE A 319 -14.50 19.26 -7.03
N ALA A 320 -14.21 20.48 -6.61
CA ALA A 320 -14.36 21.67 -7.45
C ALA A 320 -13.07 22.06 -8.20
N GLU A 321 -11.91 21.63 -7.75
CA GLU A 321 -10.64 22.07 -8.32
C GLU A 321 -10.15 21.11 -9.41
N LYS A 322 -9.94 21.66 -10.62
CA LYS A 322 -9.23 20.94 -11.68
C LYS A 322 -7.78 20.73 -11.25
N PRO A 323 -7.21 19.54 -11.46
CA PRO A 323 -5.81 19.30 -11.14
C PRO A 323 -4.91 20.31 -11.84
N GLN A 324 -3.99 20.92 -11.09
CA GLN A 324 -3.07 21.93 -11.63
C GLN A 324 -2.00 21.34 -12.56
N GLN A 325 -1.64 20.08 -12.32
CA GLN A 325 -0.65 19.36 -13.12
C GLN A 325 -1.30 18.13 -13.75
N VAL A 326 -1.43 18.17 -15.06
CA VAL A 326 -2.02 17.10 -15.86
C VAL A 326 -0.97 16.58 -16.84
N GLU A 327 -0.69 15.29 -16.77
CA GLU A 327 0.31 14.62 -17.61
C GLU A 327 -0.24 13.29 -18.15
N PRO A 328 0.36 12.70 -19.21
CA PRO A 328 0.03 11.36 -19.64
C PRO A 328 0.16 10.35 -18.49
N LEU A 329 -0.81 9.45 -18.32
CA LEU A 329 -0.84 8.49 -17.21
C LEU A 329 0.43 7.62 -17.12
N PRO A 330 0.99 7.06 -18.22
CA PRO A 330 2.23 6.30 -18.14
C PRO A 330 3.39 7.14 -17.60
N GLN A 331 3.50 8.41 -18.00
CA GLN A 331 4.54 9.32 -17.51
C GLN A 331 4.43 9.56 -15.99
N LEU A 332 3.19 9.76 -15.48
CA LEU A 332 2.93 9.89 -14.04
C LEU A 332 3.32 8.62 -13.28
N LEU A 333 2.95 7.45 -13.81
CA LEU A 333 3.29 6.16 -13.21
C LEU A 333 4.82 5.93 -13.17
N MET A 334 5.53 6.26 -14.23
CA MET A 334 6.99 6.15 -14.29
C MET A 334 7.67 7.10 -13.31
N LYS A 335 7.15 8.32 -13.15
CA LYS A 335 7.66 9.28 -12.15
C LYS A 335 7.42 8.79 -10.72
N THR A 336 6.24 8.28 -10.41
CA THR A 336 5.89 7.80 -9.06
C THR A 336 6.67 6.54 -8.69
N SER A 337 6.92 5.64 -9.64
CA SER A 337 7.73 4.43 -9.45
C SER A 337 9.24 4.70 -9.52
N LYS A 338 9.67 5.94 -9.80
CA LYS A 338 11.06 6.32 -10.06
C LYS A 338 11.72 5.56 -11.24
N ALA A 339 10.90 5.03 -12.13
CA ALA A 339 11.36 4.35 -13.34
C ALA A 339 11.85 5.35 -14.41
N LEU A 340 11.45 6.61 -14.34
CA LEU A 340 11.89 7.68 -15.23
C LEU A 340 12.91 8.58 -14.52
N SER A 341 14.11 8.68 -15.06
CA SER A 341 15.10 9.67 -14.60
C SER A 341 14.73 11.06 -15.14
N SER A 342 15.13 12.11 -14.42
CA SER A 342 14.83 13.50 -14.80
C SER A 342 15.44 13.95 -16.15
N GLU A 343 16.34 13.15 -16.71
CA GLU A 343 17.06 13.47 -17.96
C GLU A 343 16.38 12.95 -19.22
N ILE A 344 15.37 12.08 -19.09
CA ILE A 344 14.71 11.45 -20.25
C ILE A 344 13.52 12.28 -20.69
N SER A 345 13.52 12.67 -21.97
CA SER A 345 12.39 13.33 -22.60
C SER A 345 11.27 12.34 -22.90
N TRP A 346 10.09 12.60 -22.38
CA TRP A 346 8.88 11.82 -22.68
C TRP A 346 8.47 11.91 -24.17
N THR A 347 8.77 13.04 -24.84
CA THR A 347 8.37 13.32 -26.23
C THR A 347 8.93 12.33 -27.24
N ASP A 348 10.13 11.81 -26.98
CA ASP A 348 10.81 10.87 -27.87
C ASP A 348 10.37 9.42 -27.69
N GLY A 349 9.49 9.19 -26.69
CA GLY A 349 9.08 7.86 -26.28
C GLY A 349 10.10 7.21 -25.32
N VAL A 350 9.61 6.23 -24.57
CA VAL A 350 10.43 5.53 -23.56
C VAL A 350 10.34 4.03 -23.80
N GLN A 351 11.46 3.34 -23.71
CA GLN A 351 11.57 1.90 -23.88
C GLN A 351 12.08 1.25 -22.59
N PHE A 352 11.46 0.16 -22.19
CA PHE A 352 11.86 -0.66 -21.05
C PHE A 352 12.09 -2.10 -21.48
N VAL A 353 13.07 -2.76 -20.88
CA VAL A 353 13.31 -4.19 -21.04
C VAL A 353 12.91 -4.89 -19.75
N VAL A 354 11.98 -5.83 -19.86
CA VAL A 354 11.45 -6.61 -18.75
C VAL A 354 11.99 -8.04 -18.87
N PRO A 355 12.82 -8.50 -17.91
CA PRO A 355 13.24 -9.89 -17.84
C PRO A 355 12.08 -10.76 -17.34
N LEU A 356 11.94 -11.89 -17.97
CA LEU A 356 10.98 -12.92 -17.64
C LEU A 356 11.70 -14.22 -17.24
N PRO A 357 11.04 -15.16 -16.56
CA PRO A 357 11.64 -16.45 -16.24
C PRO A 357 12.21 -17.16 -17.47
N VAL A 358 13.27 -17.99 -17.26
CA VAL A 358 13.97 -18.74 -18.32
C VAL A 358 14.75 -17.83 -19.28
N SER A 359 15.31 -16.72 -18.75
CA SER A 359 16.16 -15.79 -19.50
C SER A 359 15.51 -15.19 -20.75
N GLU A 360 14.19 -15.04 -20.73
CA GLU A 360 13.42 -14.38 -21.78
C GLU A 360 13.38 -12.88 -21.50
N TYR A 361 13.52 -12.03 -22.53
CA TYR A 361 13.54 -10.57 -22.40
C TYR A 361 12.51 -9.96 -23.36
N HIS A 362 11.59 -9.19 -22.80
CA HIS A 362 10.63 -8.43 -23.58
C HIS A 362 10.94 -6.92 -23.52
N SER A 363 10.82 -6.26 -24.64
CA SER A 363 10.96 -4.80 -24.73
C SER A 363 9.60 -4.14 -24.90
N TYR A 364 9.29 -3.15 -24.09
CA TYR A 364 8.05 -2.39 -24.11
C TYR A 364 8.33 -0.92 -24.42
N VAL A 365 7.71 -0.42 -25.50
CA VAL A 365 7.88 0.95 -25.98
C VAL A 365 6.60 1.74 -25.73
N PHE A 366 6.74 2.90 -25.12
CA PHE A 366 5.67 3.89 -24.94
C PHE A 366 5.96 5.11 -25.81
N PRO A 367 5.34 5.26 -27.00
CA PRO A 367 5.57 6.41 -27.87
C PRO A 367 4.91 7.66 -27.27
N GLY A 368 5.70 8.61 -26.81
CA GLY A 368 5.24 9.78 -26.06
C GLY A 368 4.17 10.60 -26.77
N ALA A 369 4.30 10.79 -28.09
CA ALA A 369 3.37 11.59 -28.88
C ALA A 369 1.92 11.05 -28.89
N VAL A 370 1.72 9.73 -28.78
CA VAL A 370 0.38 9.10 -28.87
C VAL A 370 -0.38 9.18 -27.55
N TRP A 371 0.33 9.25 -26.42
CA TRP A 371 -0.26 9.30 -25.08
C TRP A 371 -0.74 10.69 -24.66
N GLY A 372 -0.55 11.72 -25.49
CA GLY A 372 -1.02 13.08 -25.24
C GLY A 372 -2.54 13.28 -25.37
N ARG A 373 -3.32 12.22 -25.63
CA ARG A 373 -4.79 12.27 -25.73
C ARG A 373 -5.42 12.64 -24.40
N GLU A 374 -6.47 13.45 -24.41
CA GLU A 374 -7.15 13.93 -23.20
C GLU A 374 -7.68 12.78 -22.31
N SER A 375 -8.18 11.70 -22.92
CA SER A 375 -8.71 10.53 -22.21
C SER A 375 -7.66 9.75 -21.39
N TRP A 376 -6.38 9.90 -21.74
CA TRP A 376 -5.26 9.23 -21.03
C TRP A 376 -4.38 10.20 -20.24
N LYS A 377 -4.81 11.44 -20.13
CA LYS A 377 -4.22 12.38 -19.19
C LYS A 377 -4.75 12.13 -17.78
N GLY A 378 -3.87 12.28 -16.80
CA GLY A 378 -4.18 12.07 -15.40
C GLY A 378 -3.50 13.09 -14.51
N ALA A 379 -3.80 13.00 -13.24
CA ALA A 379 -3.16 13.77 -12.18
C ALA A 379 -2.91 12.89 -10.95
N LEU A 380 -1.96 13.31 -10.12
CA LEU A 380 -1.68 12.63 -8.85
C LEU A 380 -2.71 13.07 -7.81
N VAL A 381 -3.52 12.13 -7.34
CA VAL A 381 -4.56 12.37 -6.34
C VAL A 381 -4.05 11.93 -4.98
N HIS A 382 -4.05 12.87 -4.03
CA HIS A 382 -3.65 12.65 -2.63
C HIS A 382 -4.87 12.46 -1.73
N THR A 383 -5.96 13.19 -2.02
CA THR A 383 -7.17 13.19 -1.20
C THR A 383 -8.40 13.26 -2.08
N VAL A 384 -9.45 12.56 -1.66
CA VAL A 384 -10.77 12.60 -2.31
C VAL A 384 -11.79 13.14 -1.28
N PRO A 385 -12.30 14.37 -1.44
CA PRO A 385 -13.30 14.93 -0.53
C PRO A 385 -14.68 14.34 -0.83
N PHE A 386 -15.48 14.16 0.23
CA PHE A 386 -16.86 13.70 0.17
C PHE A 386 -17.66 14.18 1.40
N THR A 387 -18.98 14.01 1.40
CA THR A 387 -19.85 14.53 2.48
C THR A 387 -20.79 13.50 3.06
N HIS A 388 -20.94 12.33 2.42
CA HIS A 388 -21.91 11.32 2.80
C HIS A 388 -21.31 9.91 2.75
N PRO A 389 -21.59 9.00 3.72
CA PRO A 389 -21.05 7.63 3.72
C PRO A 389 -21.44 6.82 2.47
N GLY A 390 -22.60 7.11 1.88
CA GLY A 390 -23.05 6.48 0.63
C GLY A 390 -22.19 6.76 -0.60
N HIS A 391 -21.32 7.79 -0.57
CA HIS A 391 -20.38 8.07 -1.66
C HIS A 391 -19.21 7.07 -1.68
N VAL A 392 -18.83 6.54 -0.51
CA VAL A 392 -17.58 5.78 -0.32
C VAL A 392 -17.53 4.49 -1.16
N PRO A 393 -18.57 3.65 -1.24
CA PRO A 393 -18.53 2.45 -2.09
C PRO A 393 -18.21 2.77 -3.55
N ALA A 394 -18.91 3.72 -4.15
CA ALA A 394 -18.72 4.09 -5.55
C ALA A 394 -17.36 4.77 -5.80
N LEU A 395 -16.86 5.57 -4.85
CA LEU A 395 -15.52 6.15 -4.93
C LEU A 395 -14.43 5.08 -4.90
N LEU A 396 -14.55 4.09 -4.00
CA LEU A 396 -13.56 3.02 -3.88
C LEU A 396 -13.60 2.07 -5.09
N ASP A 397 -14.75 1.83 -5.70
CA ASP A 397 -14.85 1.07 -6.95
C ASP A 397 -14.12 1.78 -8.10
N LEU A 398 -14.24 3.11 -8.22
CA LEU A 398 -13.46 3.89 -9.18
C LEU A 398 -11.95 3.84 -8.89
N LEU A 399 -11.56 3.93 -7.61
CA LEU A 399 -10.15 3.85 -7.20
C LEU A 399 -9.57 2.45 -7.49
N ARG A 400 -10.32 1.38 -7.26
CA ARG A 400 -9.94 0.01 -7.64
C ARG A 400 -9.74 -0.12 -9.14
N HIS A 401 -10.69 0.39 -9.92
CA HIS A 401 -10.60 0.37 -11.38
C HIS A 401 -9.35 1.12 -11.86
N GLN A 402 -9.09 2.31 -11.33
CA GLN A 402 -7.87 3.05 -11.66
C GLN A 402 -6.60 2.30 -11.24
N SER A 403 -6.60 1.68 -10.05
CA SER A 403 -5.46 0.88 -9.57
C SER A 403 -5.18 -0.30 -10.49
N ALA A 404 -6.22 -0.96 -11.01
CA ALA A 404 -6.08 -2.04 -11.98
C ALA A 404 -5.40 -1.57 -13.28
N ILE A 405 -5.83 -0.43 -13.84
CA ILE A 405 -5.18 0.19 -15.02
C ILE A 405 -3.72 0.51 -14.71
N ASN A 406 -3.46 1.11 -13.55
CA ASN A 406 -2.11 1.50 -13.15
C ASN A 406 -1.18 0.28 -13.02
N VAL A 407 -1.64 -0.81 -12.41
CA VAL A 407 -0.87 -2.06 -12.25
C VAL A 407 -0.55 -2.67 -13.61
N LEU A 408 -1.51 -2.72 -14.53
CA LEU A 408 -1.29 -3.23 -15.89
C LEU A 408 -0.20 -2.45 -16.62
N LEU A 409 -0.29 -1.12 -16.65
CA LEU A 409 0.72 -0.28 -17.30
C LEU A 409 2.07 -0.38 -16.59
N ALA A 410 2.08 -0.35 -15.25
CA ALA A 410 3.30 -0.44 -14.45
C ALA A 410 4.02 -1.78 -14.64
N SER A 411 3.31 -2.86 -14.95
CA SER A 411 3.92 -4.17 -15.20
C SER A 411 4.95 -4.15 -16.34
N CYS A 412 4.87 -3.17 -17.27
CA CYS A 412 5.79 -3.03 -18.39
C CYS A 412 7.10 -2.31 -18.04
N PHE A 413 7.22 -1.72 -16.84
CA PHE A 413 8.42 -0.97 -16.41
C PHE A 413 8.75 -1.10 -14.93
N SER A 414 7.95 -1.86 -14.13
CA SER A 414 8.22 -2.08 -12.71
C SER A 414 9.37 -3.04 -12.50
N GLY A 415 10.23 -2.71 -11.52
CA GLY A 415 11.23 -3.62 -10.98
C GLY A 415 12.63 -3.52 -11.57
N HIS A 416 12.90 -2.63 -12.51
CA HIS A 416 14.24 -2.54 -13.11
C HIS A 416 14.73 -1.10 -13.25
N ASN A 417 15.96 -0.91 -12.82
CA ASN A 417 16.75 0.22 -13.25
C ASN A 417 16.75 0.24 -14.77
N GLN A 418 16.54 1.41 -15.36
CA GLN A 418 16.73 1.63 -16.79
C GLN A 418 18.02 0.94 -17.24
N LEU A 419 17.91 -0.25 -17.79
CA LEU A 419 18.93 -0.72 -18.68
C LEU A 419 18.72 0.11 -19.94
N ILE A 420 19.47 1.21 -20.07
CA ILE A 420 19.76 1.78 -21.37
C ILE A 420 20.37 0.61 -22.11
N VAL A 421 19.56 -0.01 -22.94
CA VAL A 421 19.99 -1.15 -23.73
C VAL A 421 20.97 -0.54 -24.72
N ASP A 422 22.27 -0.75 -24.50
CA ASP A 422 23.20 -0.76 -25.61
C ASP A 422 22.58 -1.59 -26.71
N ALA A 423 22.50 -1.06 -27.91
CA ALA A 423 21.74 -1.53 -29.07
C ALA A 423 22.04 -2.98 -29.53
N GLY A 424 22.52 -3.83 -28.65
CA GLY A 424 22.95 -5.21 -28.86
C GLY A 424 22.23 -6.27 -28.02
N LEU A 425 21.34 -5.93 -27.08
CA LEU A 425 20.60 -6.97 -26.36
C LEU A 425 19.49 -7.51 -27.27
N LEU A 426 19.60 -8.78 -27.65
CA LEU A 426 18.55 -9.50 -28.38
C LEU A 426 17.35 -9.64 -27.44
N CYS A 427 16.29 -8.88 -27.69
CA CYS A 427 15.00 -9.06 -27.03
C CYS A 427 14.19 -10.11 -27.78
N ASP A 428 13.63 -11.07 -27.03
CA ASP A 428 12.80 -12.13 -27.59
C ASP A 428 11.47 -11.63 -28.14
N LEU A 429 10.97 -10.52 -27.61
CA LEU A 429 9.74 -9.89 -28.07
C LEU A 429 9.83 -8.38 -27.89
N ARG A 430 9.44 -7.63 -28.94
CA ARG A 430 9.29 -6.20 -28.89
C ARG A 430 7.82 -5.83 -29.01
N CYS A 431 7.32 -5.06 -28.03
CA CYS A 431 5.94 -4.63 -27.93
C CYS A 431 5.85 -3.11 -27.91
N GLU A 432 4.86 -2.56 -28.57
CA GLU A 432 4.49 -1.16 -28.51
C GLU A 432 3.14 -1.02 -27.82
N ILE A 433 3.07 -0.18 -26.77
CA ILE A 433 1.86 0.06 -25.99
C ILE A 433 1.20 1.35 -26.45
N LEU A 434 -0.02 1.25 -26.92
CA LEU A 434 -0.77 2.36 -27.50
C LEU A 434 -2.12 2.55 -26.81
N PRO A 435 -2.54 3.81 -26.55
CA PRO A 435 -3.89 4.09 -26.05
C PRO A 435 -4.89 4.04 -27.20
N GLU A 436 -6.01 3.34 -27.03
CA GLU A 436 -7.10 3.30 -28.01
C GLU A 436 -8.31 4.15 -27.60
N SER A 437 -8.88 3.88 -26.44
CA SER A 437 -10.00 4.61 -25.86
C SER A 437 -9.88 4.71 -24.35
N ASP A 438 -10.83 5.30 -23.66
CA ASP A 438 -10.79 5.60 -22.22
C ASP A 438 -10.46 4.40 -21.32
N HIS A 439 -10.80 3.18 -21.77
CA HIS A 439 -10.63 1.94 -21.00
C HIS A 439 -9.91 0.86 -21.82
N CYS A 440 -9.40 1.22 -23.00
CA CYS A 440 -8.82 0.28 -23.93
C CYS A 440 -7.42 0.72 -24.35
N LEU A 441 -6.49 -0.21 -24.28
CA LEU A 441 -5.13 -0.07 -24.79
C LEU A 441 -4.82 -1.23 -25.73
N SER A 442 -3.89 -1.05 -26.65
CA SER A 442 -3.39 -2.08 -27.53
C SER A 442 -1.91 -2.33 -27.31
N VAL A 443 -1.52 -3.58 -27.46
CA VAL A 443 -0.13 -4.05 -27.45
C VAL A 443 0.16 -4.60 -28.83
N THR A 444 0.94 -3.86 -29.63
CA THR A 444 1.36 -4.27 -30.95
C THR A 444 2.71 -4.97 -30.88
N PHE A 445 2.83 -6.13 -31.53
CA PHE A 445 4.05 -6.96 -31.49
C PHE A 445 4.20 -7.79 -32.77
N SER A 446 5.43 -8.28 -33.04
CA SER A 446 5.69 -9.21 -34.12
C SER A 446 5.69 -10.64 -33.60
N LEU A 447 5.02 -11.55 -34.31
CA LEU A 447 4.92 -12.98 -33.94
C LEU A 447 6.07 -13.79 -34.52
N ASP A 448 6.55 -13.44 -35.71
CA ASP A 448 7.49 -14.21 -36.50
C ASP A 448 8.62 -13.35 -37.06
N ASP A 449 9.70 -14.00 -37.51
CA ASP A 449 10.79 -13.37 -38.26
C ASP A 449 10.32 -12.73 -39.59
N ASN A 450 9.12 -13.07 -40.06
CA ASN A 450 8.49 -12.50 -41.24
C ASN A 450 7.76 -11.16 -41.02
N ASN A 451 7.88 -10.55 -39.84
CA ASN A 451 7.28 -9.27 -39.46
C ASN A 451 5.73 -9.23 -39.56
N HIS A 452 5.05 -10.36 -39.38
CA HIS A 452 3.61 -10.33 -39.24
C HIS A 452 3.24 -9.66 -37.90
N LEU A 453 2.60 -8.49 -38.00
CA LEU A 453 2.16 -7.75 -36.82
C LEU A 453 0.88 -8.36 -36.25
N ALA A 454 0.88 -8.54 -34.94
CA ALA A 454 -0.29 -8.90 -34.16
C ALA A 454 -0.60 -7.78 -33.18
N VAL A 455 -1.87 -7.66 -32.82
CA VAL A 455 -2.35 -6.65 -31.87
C VAL A 455 -3.18 -7.34 -30.80
N LEU A 456 -2.76 -7.20 -29.56
CA LEU A 456 -3.55 -7.56 -28.39
C LEU A 456 -4.29 -6.31 -27.91
N GLN A 457 -5.59 -6.27 -28.11
CA GLN A 457 -6.46 -5.25 -27.55
C GLN A 457 -6.86 -5.65 -26.12
N VAL A 458 -6.63 -4.78 -25.15
CA VAL A 458 -6.96 -4.99 -23.74
C VAL A 458 -8.00 -3.94 -23.32
N THR A 459 -9.17 -4.40 -22.91
CA THR A 459 -10.24 -3.54 -22.40
C THR A 459 -10.43 -3.80 -20.91
N VAL A 460 -10.26 -2.77 -20.08
CA VAL A 460 -10.46 -2.80 -18.64
C VAL A 460 -11.84 -2.22 -18.35
N VAL A 461 -12.83 -3.08 -18.11
CA VAL A 461 -14.21 -2.65 -17.82
C VAL A 461 -14.32 -2.14 -16.40
N ASP A 462 -13.75 -2.89 -15.47
CA ASP A 462 -13.60 -2.53 -14.04
C ASP A 462 -12.43 -3.33 -13.42
N SER A 463 -12.28 -3.29 -12.09
CA SER A 463 -11.22 -4.04 -11.38
C SER A 463 -11.36 -5.57 -11.44
N HIS A 464 -12.52 -6.08 -11.82
CA HIS A 464 -12.86 -7.52 -11.85
C HIS A 464 -13.10 -8.05 -13.26
N GLN A 465 -13.30 -7.16 -14.23
CA GLN A 465 -13.66 -7.52 -15.59
C GLN A 465 -12.70 -6.89 -16.59
N MET A 466 -11.92 -7.73 -17.21
CA MET A 466 -11.04 -7.37 -18.31
C MET A 466 -11.26 -8.33 -19.47
N SER A 467 -11.23 -7.81 -20.67
CA SER A 467 -11.31 -8.62 -21.87
C SER A 467 -10.13 -8.35 -22.77
N CYS A 468 -9.63 -9.41 -23.37
CA CYS A 468 -8.57 -9.36 -24.37
C CYS A 468 -9.09 -9.86 -25.70
N ARG A 469 -8.68 -9.19 -26.76
CA ARG A 469 -8.92 -9.63 -28.14
C ARG A 469 -7.59 -9.64 -28.88
N LEU A 470 -7.21 -10.82 -29.36
CA LEU A 470 -5.99 -10.98 -30.13
C LEU A 470 -6.30 -10.94 -31.62
N MET A 471 -5.81 -9.91 -32.30
CA MET A 471 -5.95 -9.73 -33.72
C MET A 471 -4.65 -10.14 -34.42
N MET A 472 -4.75 -11.19 -35.24
CA MET A 472 -3.64 -11.71 -36.05
C MET A 472 -4.07 -11.75 -37.51
N PRO A 473 -3.13 -11.59 -38.48
CA PRO A 473 -3.46 -11.81 -39.90
C PRO A 473 -4.01 -13.21 -40.11
N ASP A 474 -5.11 -13.32 -40.82
CA ASP A 474 -5.75 -14.57 -41.25
C ASP A 474 -6.20 -15.54 -40.14
N PHE A 475 -6.26 -15.07 -38.84
CA PHE A 475 -6.60 -15.93 -37.74
C PHE A 475 -7.49 -15.23 -36.70
N VAL A 476 -8.66 -15.80 -36.43
CA VAL A 476 -9.56 -15.40 -35.34
C VAL A 476 -9.89 -16.62 -34.50
N ASP A 477 -9.52 -16.61 -33.22
CA ASP A 477 -9.82 -17.69 -32.28
C ASP A 477 -10.36 -17.14 -30.95
N HIS A 478 -11.67 -17.17 -30.79
CA HIS A 478 -12.32 -16.72 -29.55
C HIS A 478 -11.92 -17.52 -28.30
N LYS A 479 -11.51 -18.79 -28.46
CA LYS A 479 -11.01 -19.59 -27.33
C LYS A 479 -9.66 -19.07 -26.84
N LEU A 480 -8.86 -18.53 -27.76
CA LEU A 480 -7.59 -17.89 -27.41
C LEU A 480 -7.84 -16.54 -26.72
N ASP A 481 -8.81 -15.77 -27.20
CA ASP A 481 -9.22 -14.51 -26.53
C ASP A 481 -9.67 -14.76 -25.10
N ASP A 482 -10.51 -15.77 -24.86
CA ASP A 482 -10.95 -16.17 -23.52
C ASP A 482 -9.79 -16.66 -22.63
N TYR A 483 -8.85 -17.41 -23.19
CA TYR A 483 -7.66 -17.85 -22.48
C TYR A 483 -6.79 -16.66 -22.06
N VAL A 484 -6.49 -15.78 -22.99
CA VAL A 484 -5.65 -14.58 -22.74
C VAL A 484 -6.31 -13.65 -21.71
N SER A 485 -7.63 -13.45 -21.80
CA SER A 485 -8.38 -12.65 -20.82
C SER A 485 -8.27 -13.24 -19.42
N ARG A 486 -8.39 -14.57 -19.28
CA ARG A 486 -8.22 -15.23 -17.98
C ARG A 486 -6.80 -15.11 -17.43
N VAL A 487 -5.78 -15.24 -18.29
CA VAL A 487 -4.38 -15.05 -17.89
C VAL A 487 -4.17 -13.63 -17.39
N LEU A 488 -4.61 -12.64 -18.16
CA LEU A 488 -4.46 -11.22 -17.79
C LEU A 488 -5.13 -10.90 -16.46
N MET A 489 -6.37 -11.35 -16.24
CA MET A 489 -7.10 -11.13 -14.99
C MET A 489 -6.40 -11.75 -13.79
N ARG A 490 -5.75 -12.91 -13.97
CA ARG A 490 -5.05 -13.59 -12.88
C ARG A 490 -3.72 -12.98 -12.51
N CYS A 491 -2.93 -12.55 -13.50
CA CYS A 491 -1.59 -12.04 -13.24
C CYS A 491 -1.51 -10.51 -13.21
N MET A 492 -2.48 -9.80 -13.76
CA MET A 492 -2.47 -8.33 -13.91
C MET A 492 -1.15 -7.81 -14.50
N SER A 493 -0.59 -8.56 -15.46
CA SER A 493 0.72 -8.28 -16.04
C SER A 493 0.72 -8.50 -17.54
N ILE A 494 0.97 -7.43 -18.30
CA ILE A 494 1.12 -7.49 -19.75
C ILE A 494 2.28 -8.42 -20.14
N PRO A 495 3.50 -8.31 -19.55
CA PRO A 495 4.60 -9.20 -19.91
C PRO A 495 4.32 -10.69 -19.74
N ILE A 496 3.70 -11.09 -18.62
CA ILE A 496 3.33 -12.48 -18.39
C ILE A 496 2.28 -12.94 -19.40
N THR A 497 1.30 -12.11 -19.70
CA THR A 497 0.26 -12.38 -20.70
C THR A 497 0.86 -12.55 -22.09
N MET A 498 1.78 -11.66 -22.50
CA MET A 498 2.46 -11.75 -23.80
C MET A 498 3.30 -13.05 -23.92
N ARG A 499 3.97 -13.44 -22.84
CA ARG A 499 4.67 -14.73 -22.79
C ARG A 499 3.72 -15.91 -22.95
N ALA A 500 2.55 -15.89 -22.30
CA ALA A 500 1.53 -16.94 -22.43
C ALA A 500 0.98 -17.03 -23.87
N ILE A 501 0.74 -15.88 -24.53
CA ILE A 501 0.35 -15.83 -25.94
C ILE A 501 1.41 -16.49 -26.82
N ARG A 502 2.68 -16.05 -26.69
CA ARG A 502 3.79 -16.59 -27.50
C ARG A 502 3.90 -18.10 -27.39
N ARG A 503 3.88 -18.64 -26.16
CA ARG A 503 3.92 -20.09 -25.94
C ARG A 503 2.74 -20.82 -26.56
N LYS A 504 1.53 -20.28 -26.46
CA LYS A 504 0.31 -20.90 -27.00
C LYS A 504 0.28 -20.89 -28.52
N VAL A 505 0.80 -19.83 -29.15
CA VAL A 505 0.87 -19.70 -30.62
C VAL A 505 2.01 -20.56 -31.17
N SER A 506 3.21 -20.53 -30.57
CA SER A 506 4.35 -21.35 -31.02
C SER A 506 4.09 -22.86 -30.89
N GLY A 507 3.35 -23.30 -29.85
CA GLY A 507 2.97 -24.71 -29.69
C GLY A 507 1.95 -25.24 -30.74
N ARG A 508 1.36 -24.33 -31.55
CA ARG A 508 0.47 -24.71 -32.67
C ARG A 508 1.18 -24.84 -34.02
N THR A 509 2.38 -24.25 -34.14
CA THR A 509 3.16 -24.27 -35.37
C THR A 509 4.07 -25.49 -35.48
N THR A 510 4.28 -26.25 -34.41
CA THR A 510 4.96 -27.54 -34.44
C THR A 510 3.98 -28.62 -34.89
N PRO A 511 4.28 -29.41 -35.99
CA PRO A 511 3.48 -30.57 -36.35
C PRO A 511 3.45 -31.56 -35.16
N PRO A 512 2.37 -32.34 -34.97
CA PRO A 512 2.33 -33.30 -33.89
C PRO A 512 3.47 -34.33 -34.11
N GLU A 513 4.42 -34.35 -33.18
CA GLU A 513 5.40 -35.46 -33.12
C GLU A 513 4.63 -36.77 -33.01
N PRO A 514 5.03 -37.80 -33.77
CA PRO A 514 4.36 -39.12 -33.68
C PRO A 514 4.48 -39.61 -32.24
N ALA A 515 3.34 -40.02 -31.69
CA ALA A 515 3.16 -40.47 -30.32
C ALA A 515 4.29 -41.41 -29.89
N ALA A 516 5.18 -40.93 -29.04
CA ALA A 516 6.07 -41.69 -28.22
C ALA A 516 5.36 -42.06 -26.91
N ASP A 517 5.60 -43.25 -26.43
CA ASP A 517 4.93 -43.97 -25.36
C ASP A 517 4.69 -43.14 -24.06
N PRO A 518 3.63 -43.44 -23.29
CA PRO A 518 3.13 -42.62 -22.21
C PRO A 518 3.91 -42.66 -20.88
N GLU A 519 5.15 -43.17 -20.85
CA GLU A 519 5.90 -43.33 -19.59
C GLU A 519 6.94 -42.23 -19.28
N SER A 520 7.10 -41.20 -20.11
CA SER A 520 8.15 -40.17 -19.91
C SER A 520 7.65 -38.77 -19.64
N SER A 521 6.35 -38.58 -19.43
CA SER A 521 5.71 -37.24 -19.41
C SER A 521 5.55 -36.62 -18.01
N ALA A 522 6.06 -37.25 -16.96
CA ALA A 522 5.80 -36.82 -15.57
C ALA A 522 6.87 -35.87 -14.95
N ALA A 523 7.88 -35.46 -15.71
CA ALA A 523 9.04 -34.77 -15.12
C ALA A 523 9.25 -33.29 -15.52
N MET A 524 8.34 -32.64 -16.25
CA MET A 524 8.60 -31.28 -16.78
C MET A 524 7.69 -30.16 -16.30
N GLU A 525 6.84 -30.37 -15.28
CA GLU A 525 5.89 -29.33 -14.82
C GLU A 525 6.23 -28.64 -13.48
N SER A 526 7.42 -28.88 -12.89
CA SER A 526 7.76 -28.29 -11.61
C SER A 526 8.62 -27.00 -11.66
N ASP A 527 9.03 -26.52 -12.84
CA ASP A 527 10.06 -25.47 -12.93
C ASP A 527 9.56 -24.01 -12.98
N VAL A 528 8.26 -23.76 -12.88
CA VAL A 528 7.72 -22.38 -13.03
C VAL A 528 7.62 -21.62 -11.70
N ILE A 529 7.74 -22.27 -10.55
CA ILE A 529 7.56 -21.63 -9.23
C ILE A 529 8.88 -21.31 -8.49
N SER A 530 10.04 -21.81 -8.94
CA SER A 530 11.29 -21.72 -8.16
C SER A 530 12.22 -20.54 -8.47
N ALA A 531 11.83 -19.56 -9.28
CA ALA A 531 12.75 -18.53 -9.78
C ALA A 531 12.60 -17.14 -9.15
N VAL A 532 12.10 -17.03 -7.92
CA VAL A 532 12.08 -15.73 -7.19
C VAL A 532 12.67 -15.88 -5.78
N HIS A 533 13.91 -16.36 -5.68
CA HIS A 533 14.72 -16.16 -4.48
C HIS A 533 16.16 -15.79 -4.86
N PRO A 534 16.70 -14.67 -4.37
CA PRO A 534 18.13 -14.41 -4.47
C PRO A 534 18.87 -15.35 -3.50
N SER A 535 19.78 -16.14 -4.04
CA SER A 535 20.68 -17.01 -3.31
C SER A 535 21.60 -16.21 -2.37
N VAL A 536 21.47 -16.45 -1.07
CA VAL A 536 22.55 -16.20 -0.11
C VAL A 536 23.10 -17.57 0.28
N SER A 537 24.32 -17.83 -0.17
CA SER A 537 25.13 -18.98 0.21
C SER A 537 25.56 -18.88 1.66
N HIS A 538 25.26 -19.91 2.48
CA HIS A 538 26.07 -20.27 3.65
C HIS A 538 26.29 -21.77 3.68
N GLU A 539 27.57 -22.10 3.74
CA GLU A 539 28.13 -23.43 3.82
C GLU A 539 27.79 -24.15 5.12
N ALA A 540 27.85 -25.47 4.99
CA ALA A 540 27.57 -26.52 5.96
C ALA A 540 28.58 -26.59 7.11
N ALA A 541 28.14 -27.10 8.24
CA ALA A 541 28.92 -27.99 9.10
C ALA A 541 27.97 -28.96 9.81
N GLU A 542 28.30 -30.20 9.66
CA GLU A 542 27.75 -31.42 10.26
C GLU A 542 27.97 -31.41 11.78
N ASP A 543 27.10 -31.98 12.60
CA ASP A 543 27.38 -33.19 13.39
C ASP A 543 26.22 -33.61 14.32
N GLU A 544 25.92 -34.84 14.18
CA GLU A 544 25.45 -35.92 15.08
C GLU A 544 24.61 -35.71 16.36
N SER A 545 23.57 -36.49 16.35
CA SER A 545 23.17 -37.56 17.31
C SER A 545 22.18 -37.28 18.46
N VAL A 546 21.11 -38.04 18.37
CA VAL A 546 20.58 -39.06 19.30
C VAL A 546 19.66 -38.59 20.47
N THR A 547 18.49 -39.22 20.43
CA THR A 547 17.58 -39.75 21.47
C THR A 547 16.26 -39.04 21.73
N SER A 548 15.21 -39.76 21.38
CA SER A 548 13.86 -39.69 22.00
C SER A 548 13.77 -40.72 23.14
N PRO A 549 12.59 -40.93 23.75
CA PRO A 549 11.57 -40.13 24.45
C PRO A 549 11.48 -40.55 25.95
N PRO A 550 10.46 -40.52 26.78
CA PRO A 550 9.01 -40.60 26.60
C PRO A 550 8.08 -39.82 27.60
N GLY A 551 6.82 -39.66 27.27
CA GLY A 551 5.74 -40.20 28.05
C GLY A 551 4.88 -39.33 28.98
N CYS A 552 3.56 -39.59 28.90
CA CYS A 552 2.48 -39.45 29.90
C CYS A 552 1.87 -38.05 30.07
N SER A 553 0.62 -37.85 30.11
CA SER A 553 -0.66 -38.54 30.28
C SER A 553 -1.74 -37.50 30.49
N VAL A 554 -2.80 -37.60 29.75
CA VAL A 554 -4.24 -37.49 30.10
C VAL A 554 -4.62 -36.67 31.34
N MET A 555 -5.50 -35.68 31.16
CA MET A 555 -6.78 -35.62 31.89
C MET A 555 -7.84 -34.80 31.16
N SER A 556 -8.90 -35.50 30.89
CA SER A 556 -10.25 -35.12 30.49
C SER A 556 -10.99 -34.52 31.67
N VAL A 557 -11.75 -33.41 31.46
CA VAL A 557 -12.95 -33.16 32.27
C VAL A 557 -14.05 -32.55 31.37
N ALA A 558 -15.20 -33.12 31.56
CA ALA A 558 -16.47 -33.12 30.86
C ALA A 558 -17.25 -31.78 30.89
N ALA A 559 -18.19 -31.71 29.95
CA ALA A 559 -19.33 -30.82 29.87
C ALA A 559 -20.34 -31.00 31.04
N PRO A 560 -21.31 -30.08 31.19
CA PRO A 560 -22.68 -30.52 30.91
C PRO A 560 -23.52 -29.51 30.12
N GLU A 561 -24.33 -30.07 29.22
CA GLU A 561 -25.64 -29.52 28.85
C GLU A 561 -26.66 -29.77 29.98
N PRO A 562 -27.82 -29.02 30.03
CA PRO A 562 -29.02 -29.63 29.51
C PRO A 562 -30.14 -28.70 28.92
N ASP A 563 -30.89 -29.32 28.06
CA ASP A 563 -32.35 -29.37 27.89
C ASP A 563 -33.20 -28.23 27.29
N ASN A 564 -33.72 -28.61 26.13
CA ASN A 564 -35.13 -28.63 25.68
C ASN A 564 -36.08 -27.45 25.92
N ALA A 565 -36.61 -26.93 24.82
CA ALA A 565 -38.05 -26.99 24.52
C ALA A 565 -38.38 -26.44 23.10
N ASN A 566 -38.86 -27.32 22.28
CA ASN A 566 -39.97 -27.24 21.31
C ASN A 566 -40.66 -25.88 21.07
N THR A 567 -40.79 -25.45 19.80
CA THR A 567 -42.05 -25.50 19.04
C THR A 567 -41.93 -24.89 17.63
N ASP A 568 -42.35 -25.70 16.66
CA ASP A 568 -43.09 -25.44 15.42
C ASP A 568 -42.76 -24.31 14.44
N ALA A 569 -42.32 -24.78 13.29
CA ALA A 569 -42.83 -24.58 11.93
C ALA A 569 -43.45 -23.21 11.58
N ILE A 570 -42.90 -22.62 10.51
CA ILE A 570 -43.65 -22.32 9.28
C ILE A 570 -42.62 -21.94 8.17
N ALA A 571 -42.72 -22.69 7.09
CA ALA A 571 -42.08 -22.45 5.82
C ALA A 571 -42.56 -21.12 5.21
N ASN A 572 -41.65 -20.33 4.69
CA ASN A 572 -41.95 -19.49 3.54
C ASN A 572 -40.75 -19.38 2.61
N ARG A 573 -40.90 -20.06 1.50
CA ARG A 573 -40.10 -19.89 0.28
C ARG A 573 -40.42 -18.54 -0.32
N SER A 574 -39.40 -17.82 -0.68
CA SER A 574 -39.46 -16.83 -1.75
C SER A 574 -38.21 -16.88 -2.62
N PRO A 575 -38.34 -16.72 -3.92
CA PRO A 575 -37.44 -17.23 -4.90
C PRO A 575 -36.39 -16.15 -5.29
N CYS A 576 -35.13 -16.47 -5.17
CA CYS A 576 -34.10 -15.80 -5.95
C CYS A 576 -34.08 -16.45 -7.33
N ALA A 577 -34.74 -15.83 -8.27
CA ALA A 577 -34.65 -16.17 -9.68
C ALA A 577 -33.69 -15.20 -10.37
N SER A 578 -32.80 -15.79 -11.17
CA SER A 578 -32.06 -15.22 -12.29
C SER A 578 -30.96 -14.19 -11.99
N LEU A 579 -29.76 -14.69 -11.72
CA LEU A 579 -28.50 -14.23 -12.31
C LEU A 579 -27.50 -15.38 -12.18
N GLY A 580 -27.81 -16.48 -12.81
CA GLY A 580 -26.95 -17.65 -12.87
C GLY A 580 -26.22 -17.69 -14.20
N VAL A 581 -24.98 -17.20 -14.25
CA VAL A 581 -24.01 -17.64 -15.27
C VAL A 581 -22.57 -17.74 -14.70
N TYR A 582 -22.27 -17.27 -13.48
CA TYR A 582 -20.87 -17.21 -13.00
C TYR A 582 -20.51 -18.05 -11.77
N SER A 583 -21.38 -18.94 -11.28
CA SER A 583 -21.11 -19.69 -10.03
C SER A 583 -20.57 -21.11 -10.20
N ARG A 584 -19.90 -21.45 -11.31
CA ARG A 584 -19.46 -22.86 -11.56
C ARG A 584 -17.94 -23.08 -11.61
N TRP A 585 -17.12 -22.17 -11.11
CA TRP A 585 -15.64 -22.25 -11.24
C TRP A 585 -14.86 -22.42 -9.94
N VAL A 586 -15.52 -22.60 -8.80
CA VAL A 586 -14.85 -22.62 -7.48
C VAL A 586 -14.52 -24.02 -6.95
N THR A 587 -14.92 -25.12 -7.61
CA THR A 587 -14.70 -26.49 -7.09
C THR A 587 -13.95 -27.44 -7.99
N SER A 588 -13.34 -27.00 -9.07
CA SER A 588 -12.45 -27.88 -9.83
C SER A 588 -11.02 -27.36 -9.76
N GLY A 589 -10.14 -28.22 -9.25
CA GLY A 589 -8.72 -27.95 -9.11
C GLY A 589 -8.09 -27.32 -10.35
N LEU A 590 -7.11 -26.48 -10.10
CA LEU A 590 -6.30 -25.82 -11.12
C LEU A 590 -5.89 -26.79 -12.21
N PRO A 591 -6.14 -26.51 -13.49
CA PRO A 591 -5.44 -27.24 -14.55
C PRO A 591 -3.95 -26.94 -14.44
N ALA A 592 -3.13 -27.97 -14.43
CA ALA A 592 -1.66 -27.92 -14.38
C ALA A 592 -1.00 -27.09 -15.52
N GLU A 593 -1.79 -26.57 -16.46
CA GLU A 593 -1.34 -25.78 -17.60
C GLU A 593 -1.06 -24.28 -17.30
N LEU A 594 -1.29 -23.83 -16.06
CA LEU A 594 -1.14 -22.41 -15.69
C LEU A 594 -0.09 -22.16 -14.59
N LEU A 595 0.52 -23.23 -14.06
CA LEU A 595 1.68 -23.16 -13.17
C LEU A 595 3.00 -23.37 -13.99
#